data_e752d8ccbc8c836c4a84cb44c6ffdbfc
#
_entry.id   e752d8ccbc8c836c4a84cb44c6ffdbfc
#
_cell.length_a   1.000
_cell.length_b   1.000
_cell.length_c   1.000
_cell.angle_alpha   90.00
_cell.angle_beta   90.00
_cell.angle_gamma   90.00
#
_symmetry.space_group_name_H-M   'P 1'
#
loop_
_entity.id
_entity.type
_entity.pdbx_description
1 polymer ?
#
loop_
_entity_poly.entity_id
_entity_poly.type
_entity_poly.pdbx_seq_one_letter_code
_entity_poly.pdbx_strand_id
1 'polypeptide(L)'
;MCIRDRYILYNRLITALNEKKPDSTEFYIAKMMIWNLWELPRMSISDVAKMCAVSKSTISKFVRDIGFEDYLDFKLEAVRQGKKEIYNSNGKCNITDYIRGHGIWEYEKILSEDIRSVLFGMEEDQLKRLAVDLHEYKHLAAFGISYSESAAINLQHKMHYYHKFLYTTMNDRQQENYIESADEETLIFIFSNSGKYITEYQNREGRPPKYSFDKTKAKIVLVTSNEQMLVDKRVDECVLFRYADCVQNHPILYQVFIERLLYSYEELYGASEGMNTK
;
A
#
# COMPACT_ATOMS: atom_id res chain seq x y z
N MET A 1 6.17 -20.72 5.25
CA MET A 1 6.56 -19.48 5.98
C MET A 1 6.61 -18.36 4.96
N CYS A 2 5.63 -17.45 5.02
CA CYS A 2 5.35 -16.50 3.93
C CYS A 2 6.40 -15.38 3.90
N ILE A 3 6.96 -15.08 2.74
CA ILE A 3 8.06 -14.13 2.46
C ILE A 3 7.72 -12.66 2.80
N ARG A 4 6.47 -12.35 3.15
CA ARG A 4 5.97 -11.00 3.45
C ARG A 4 6.47 -10.37 4.74
N ASP A 5 7.03 -11.17 5.67
CA ASP A 5 7.51 -10.66 6.98
C ASP A 5 8.84 -9.88 6.89
N ARG A 6 9.45 -9.79 5.70
CA ARG A 6 10.83 -9.34 5.52
C ARG A 6 11.00 -7.85 5.21
N TYR A 7 9.90 -7.12 5.03
CA TYR A 7 9.97 -5.71 4.61
C TYR A 7 9.47 -4.71 5.65
N ILE A 8 9.08 -5.17 6.84
CA ILE A 8 8.54 -4.27 7.89
C ILE A 8 9.55 -3.16 8.20
N LEU A 9 10.78 -3.52 8.49
CA LEU A 9 11.84 -2.55 8.79
C LEU A 9 12.08 -1.59 7.63
N TYR A 10 12.23 -2.11 6.40
CA TYR A 10 12.45 -1.30 5.23
C TYR A 10 11.30 -0.32 4.99
N ASN A 11 10.05 -0.80 5.03
CA ASN A 11 8.87 0.06 4.85
C ASN A 11 8.81 1.19 5.88
N ARG A 12 9.06 0.89 7.16
CA ARG A 12 9.09 1.90 8.24
C ARG A 12 10.21 2.92 8.06
N LEU A 13 11.39 2.49 7.61
CA LEU A 13 12.50 3.38 7.32
C LEU A 13 12.21 4.28 6.10
N ILE A 14 11.61 3.74 5.03
CA ILE A 14 11.17 4.52 3.86
C ILE A 14 10.10 5.52 4.25
N THR A 15 9.11 5.11 5.06
CA THR A 15 8.09 6.02 5.59
C THR A 15 8.74 7.17 6.34
N ALA A 16 9.70 6.88 7.22
CA ALA A 16 10.43 7.92 7.96
C ALA A 16 11.20 8.87 7.02
N LEU A 17 11.83 8.37 5.95
CA LEU A 17 12.50 9.22 4.95
C LEU A 17 11.52 10.13 4.21
N ASN A 18 10.31 9.66 3.92
CA ASN A 18 9.34 10.43 3.15
C ASN A 18 8.55 11.44 4.00
N GLU A 19 8.36 11.15 5.29
CA GLU A 19 7.59 12.02 6.21
C GLU A 19 8.44 13.03 6.98
N LYS A 20 9.74 12.75 7.20
CA LYS A 20 10.61 13.61 8.02
C LYS A 20 11.30 14.67 7.15
N LYS A 21 11.59 15.83 7.74
CA LYS A 21 12.32 16.87 7.05
C LYS A 21 13.76 16.41 6.71
N PRO A 22 14.27 16.68 5.49
CA PRO A 22 15.58 16.22 5.02
C PRO A 22 16.78 16.61 5.91
N ASP A 23 16.64 17.65 6.71
CA ASP A 23 17.65 18.17 7.65
C ASP A 23 17.45 17.68 9.09
N SER A 24 16.43 16.87 9.34
CA SER A 24 16.15 16.32 10.69
C SER A 24 17.10 15.17 11.05
N THR A 25 17.32 15.01 12.35
CA THR A 25 18.08 13.87 12.89
C THR A 25 17.41 12.53 12.52
N GLU A 26 16.09 12.46 12.54
CA GLU A 26 15.31 11.27 12.23
C GLU A 26 15.47 10.87 10.75
N PHE A 27 15.44 11.83 9.83
CA PHE A 27 15.73 11.58 8.41
C PHE A 27 17.14 11.01 8.22
N TYR A 28 18.13 11.63 8.87
CA TYR A 28 19.53 11.19 8.78
C TYR A 28 19.71 9.76 9.33
N ILE A 29 19.09 9.43 10.47
CA ILE A 29 19.13 8.09 11.05
C ILE A 29 18.49 7.08 10.08
N ALA A 30 17.30 7.36 9.55
CA ALA A 30 16.63 6.49 8.58
C ALA A 30 17.50 6.25 7.34
N LYS A 31 18.10 7.31 6.78
CA LYS A 31 19.00 7.25 5.63
C LYS A 31 20.23 6.38 5.90
N MET A 32 20.89 6.56 7.04
CA MET A 32 22.06 5.77 7.42
C MET A 32 21.71 4.31 7.65
N MET A 33 20.57 4.02 8.26
CA MET A 33 20.07 2.65 8.46
C MET A 33 19.73 1.97 7.12
N ILE A 34 19.13 2.66 6.15
CA ILE A 34 18.84 2.11 4.83
C ILE A 34 20.13 1.81 4.07
N TRP A 35 21.11 2.71 4.08
CA TRP A 35 22.39 2.47 3.42
C TRP A 35 23.17 1.29 4.01
N ASN A 36 22.95 0.98 5.29
CA ASN A 36 23.62 -0.10 6.01
C ASN A 36 22.66 -1.24 6.38
N LEU A 37 21.55 -1.38 5.65
CA LEU A 37 20.44 -2.27 5.98
C LEU A 37 20.89 -3.72 6.24
N TRP A 38 21.85 -4.20 5.46
CA TRP A 38 22.37 -5.57 5.54
C TRP A 38 23.35 -5.79 6.69
N GLU A 39 23.89 -4.72 7.27
CA GLU A 39 24.77 -4.76 8.45
C GLU A 39 23.99 -4.62 9.76
N LEU A 40 22.81 -4.01 9.74
CA LEU A 40 21.98 -3.80 10.95
C LEU A 40 21.77 -5.07 11.78
N PRO A 41 21.58 -6.28 11.20
CA PRO A 41 21.46 -7.52 11.97
C PRO A 41 22.62 -7.80 12.92
N ARG A 42 23.82 -7.33 12.58
CA ARG A 42 25.05 -7.56 13.35
C ARG A 42 25.38 -6.43 14.30
N MET A 43 24.76 -5.26 14.12
CA MET A 43 25.05 -4.06 14.90
C MET A 43 24.38 -4.08 16.28
N SER A 44 25.08 -3.62 17.30
CA SER A 44 24.50 -3.23 18.58
C SER A 44 23.92 -1.82 18.49
N ILE A 45 23.08 -1.42 19.46
CA ILE A 45 22.59 -0.04 19.56
C ILE A 45 23.75 0.97 19.63
N SER A 46 24.89 0.57 20.22
CA SER A 46 26.10 1.40 20.30
C SER A 46 26.72 1.62 18.93
N ASP A 47 26.75 0.59 18.09
CA ASP A 47 27.32 0.65 16.76
C ASP A 47 26.45 1.53 15.84
N VAL A 48 25.13 1.36 15.91
CA VAL A 48 24.19 2.21 15.17
C VAL A 48 24.25 3.66 15.65
N ALA A 49 24.37 3.91 16.95
CA ALA A 49 24.53 5.25 17.49
C ALA A 49 25.81 5.92 16.99
N LYS A 50 26.93 5.18 16.94
CA LYS A 50 28.20 5.66 16.37
C LYS A 50 28.08 5.92 14.88
N MET A 51 27.50 5.00 14.11
CA MET A 51 27.25 5.14 12.67
C MET A 51 26.46 6.41 12.33
N CYS A 52 25.44 6.69 13.14
CA CYS A 52 24.58 7.87 12.96
C CYS A 52 25.10 9.13 13.66
N ALA A 53 26.23 9.07 14.37
CA ALA A 53 26.78 10.17 15.16
C ALA A 53 25.79 10.77 16.18
N VAL A 54 24.99 9.93 16.81
CA VAL A 54 23.97 10.31 17.82
C VAL A 54 24.11 9.50 19.11
N SER A 55 23.34 9.84 20.14
CA SER A 55 23.28 9.07 21.38
C SER A 55 22.46 7.77 21.23
N LYS A 56 22.74 6.77 22.10
CA LYS A 56 21.93 5.55 22.19
C LYS A 56 20.45 5.86 22.51
N SER A 57 20.19 6.87 23.34
CA SER A 57 18.84 7.31 23.68
C SER A 57 18.10 7.87 22.46
N THR A 58 18.81 8.58 21.57
CA THR A 58 18.25 9.07 20.30
C THR A 58 17.86 7.90 19.39
N ILE A 59 18.71 6.87 19.25
CA ILE A 59 18.37 5.65 18.50
C ILE A 59 17.17 4.93 19.13
N SER A 60 17.13 4.76 20.44
CA SER A 60 16.00 4.13 21.13
C SER A 60 14.70 4.88 20.92
N LYS A 61 14.74 6.23 20.91
CA LYS A 61 13.57 7.06 20.60
C LYS A 61 13.14 6.87 19.16
N PHE A 62 14.06 7.00 18.22
CA PHE A 62 13.79 6.83 16.78
C PHE A 62 13.14 5.47 16.47
N VAL A 63 13.69 4.38 17.03
CA VAL A 63 13.19 3.02 16.83
C VAL A 63 11.73 2.89 17.32
N ARG A 64 11.38 3.50 18.46
CA ARG A 64 10.00 3.55 18.94
C ARG A 64 9.10 4.43 18.06
N ASP A 65 9.60 5.56 17.60
CA ASP A 65 8.87 6.49 16.74
C ASP A 65 8.49 5.86 15.39
N ILE A 66 9.36 4.99 14.83
CA ILE A 66 9.06 4.23 13.62
C ILE A 66 8.27 2.94 13.89
N GLY A 67 7.87 2.67 15.15
CA GLY A 67 6.85 1.68 15.48
C GLY A 67 7.34 0.37 16.09
N PHE A 68 8.60 0.22 16.42
CA PHE A 68 9.10 -0.91 17.20
C PHE A 68 8.93 -0.67 18.71
N GLU A 69 8.83 -1.73 19.49
CA GLU A 69 8.73 -1.61 20.95
C GLU A 69 10.04 -1.09 21.55
N ASP A 70 11.14 -1.66 21.11
CA ASP A 70 12.50 -1.29 21.55
C ASP A 70 13.54 -1.66 20.47
N TYR A 71 14.83 -1.48 20.82
CA TYR A 71 15.93 -1.83 19.92
C TYR A 71 16.07 -3.34 19.70
N LEU A 72 15.64 -4.19 20.62
CA LEU A 72 15.70 -5.64 20.45
C LEU A 72 14.68 -6.11 19.41
N ASP A 73 13.45 -5.61 19.49
CA ASP A 73 12.41 -5.85 18.49
C ASP A 73 12.85 -5.38 17.08
N PHE A 74 13.38 -4.16 16.99
CA PHE A 74 13.99 -3.64 15.75
C PHE A 74 15.10 -4.57 15.21
N LYS A 75 16.00 -5.05 16.07
CA LYS A 75 17.11 -5.93 15.68
C LYS A 75 16.64 -7.30 15.21
N LEU A 76 15.63 -7.86 15.87
CA LEU A 76 15.03 -9.13 15.45
C LEU A 76 14.45 -9.01 14.03
N GLU A 77 13.78 -7.90 13.74
CA GLU A 77 13.26 -7.64 12.40
C GLU A 77 14.38 -7.43 11.36
N ALA A 78 15.46 -6.73 11.72
CA ALA A 78 16.64 -6.59 10.87
C ALA A 78 17.28 -7.96 10.54
N VAL A 79 17.37 -8.88 11.52
CA VAL A 79 17.86 -10.25 11.29
C VAL A 79 16.94 -11.03 10.34
N ARG A 80 15.63 -10.88 10.46
CA ARG A 80 14.66 -11.51 9.55
C ARG A 80 14.83 -10.99 8.13
N GLN A 81 15.01 -9.70 7.97
CA GLN A 81 15.21 -9.07 6.66
C GLN A 81 16.54 -9.46 6.01
N GLY A 82 17.58 -9.69 6.78
CA GLY A 82 18.93 -10.10 6.31
C GLY A 82 19.03 -11.54 5.78
N LYS A 83 18.04 -12.39 6.02
CA LYS A 83 18.02 -13.74 5.46
C LYS A 83 17.60 -13.68 3.99
N LYS A 84 18.59 -13.87 3.12
CA LYS A 84 18.49 -13.86 1.66
C LYS A 84 17.55 -14.95 1.13
N GLU A 85 16.26 -14.69 1.09
CA GLU A 85 15.33 -15.30 0.14
C GLU A 85 14.54 -14.16 -0.49
N ILE A 86 15.24 -13.47 -1.35
CA ILE A 86 14.73 -12.39 -2.18
C ILE A 86 13.84 -13.03 -3.22
N TYR A 87 12.65 -12.52 -3.43
CA TYR A 87 11.79 -12.75 -4.58
C TYR A 87 11.01 -14.09 -4.63
N ASN A 88 9.99 -14.24 -3.81
CA ASN A 88 8.79 -15.00 -4.20
C ASN A 88 7.63 -14.71 -3.25
N SER A 89 6.97 -13.56 -3.41
CA SER A 89 5.64 -13.38 -2.83
C SER A 89 4.65 -14.25 -3.62
N ASN A 90 4.18 -15.34 -3.04
CA ASN A 90 3.19 -16.25 -3.62
C ASN A 90 3.60 -16.95 -4.95
N GLY A 91 4.88 -17.23 -5.19
CA GLY A 91 5.33 -17.87 -6.41
C GLY A 91 5.45 -16.98 -7.64
N LYS A 92 5.05 -15.69 -7.54
CA LYS A 92 5.17 -14.71 -8.63
C LYS A 92 6.53 -14.04 -8.58
N CYS A 93 7.25 -13.97 -9.70
CA CYS A 93 8.47 -13.19 -9.79
C CYS A 93 8.19 -11.71 -10.02
N ASN A 94 9.16 -10.86 -9.66
CA ASN A 94 9.07 -9.45 -10.05
C ASN A 94 9.28 -9.30 -11.57
N ILE A 95 8.87 -8.17 -12.12
CA ILE A 95 8.90 -7.89 -13.56
C ILE A 95 10.32 -8.02 -14.12
N THR A 96 11.33 -7.46 -13.43
CA THR A 96 12.73 -7.49 -13.92
C THR A 96 13.27 -8.90 -14.01
N ASP A 97 12.98 -9.74 -13.02
CA ASP A 97 13.45 -11.15 -13.04
C ASP A 97 12.69 -11.98 -14.07
N TYR A 98 11.40 -11.68 -14.27
CA TYR A 98 10.61 -12.30 -15.33
C TYR A 98 11.19 -11.99 -16.72
N ILE A 99 11.46 -10.71 -17.02
CA ILE A 99 12.06 -10.26 -18.27
C ILE A 99 13.44 -10.90 -18.48
N ARG A 100 14.26 -10.99 -17.43
CA ARG A 100 15.59 -11.63 -17.50
C ARG A 100 15.50 -13.12 -17.87
N GLY A 101 14.48 -13.81 -17.38
CA GLY A 101 14.29 -15.24 -17.63
C GLY A 101 13.58 -15.58 -18.94
N HIS A 102 12.67 -14.73 -19.41
CA HIS A 102 11.75 -15.04 -20.50
C HIS A 102 11.81 -14.04 -21.67
N GLY A 103 12.47 -12.90 -21.49
CA GLY A 103 12.59 -11.85 -22.49
C GLY A 103 11.46 -10.82 -22.44
N ILE A 104 11.73 -9.65 -23.06
CA ILE A 104 10.83 -8.49 -23.03
C ILE A 104 9.53 -8.73 -23.82
N TRP A 105 9.60 -9.47 -24.92
CA TRP A 105 8.44 -9.76 -25.77
C TRP A 105 7.43 -10.67 -25.10
N GLU A 106 7.89 -11.67 -24.34
CA GLU A 106 6.99 -12.54 -23.58
C GLU A 106 6.34 -11.77 -22.42
N TYR A 107 7.09 -10.88 -21.78
CA TYR A 107 6.52 -9.99 -20.76
C TYR A 107 5.48 -9.03 -21.34
N GLU A 108 5.74 -8.40 -22.49
CA GLU A 108 4.80 -7.50 -23.16
C GLU A 108 3.46 -8.21 -23.44
N LYS A 109 3.51 -9.43 -23.97
CA LYS A 109 2.31 -10.21 -24.26
C LYS A 109 1.47 -10.46 -23.00
N ILE A 110 2.10 -10.91 -21.91
CA ILE A 110 1.41 -11.13 -20.63
C ILE A 110 0.83 -9.81 -20.08
N LEU A 111 1.60 -8.74 -20.09
CA LEU A 111 1.14 -7.44 -19.60
C LEU A 111 -0.05 -6.93 -20.42
N SER A 112 -0.02 -7.08 -21.73
CA SER A 112 -1.13 -6.69 -22.60
C SER A 112 -2.41 -7.48 -22.32
N GLU A 113 -2.28 -8.79 -22.05
CA GLU A 113 -3.41 -9.64 -21.68
C GLU A 113 -3.97 -9.25 -20.30
N ASP A 114 -3.10 -8.99 -19.33
CA ASP A 114 -3.48 -8.53 -17.98
C ASP A 114 -4.21 -7.19 -18.02
N ILE A 115 -3.71 -6.22 -18.80
CA ILE A 115 -4.36 -4.92 -18.99
C ILE A 115 -5.75 -5.09 -19.62
N ARG A 116 -5.87 -5.93 -20.65
CA ARG A 116 -7.18 -6.25 -21.25
C ARG A 116 -8.15 -6.86 -20.26
N SER A 117 -7.66 -7.77 -19.43
CA SER A 117 -8.49 -8.39 -18.38
C SER A 117 -9.07 -7.35 -17.42
N VAL A 118 -8.31 -6.33 -17.03
CA VAL A 118 -8.80 -5.25 -16.17
C VAL A 118 -9.76 -4.32 -16.93
N LEU A 119 -9.41 -3.91 -18.15
CA LEU A 119 -10.22 -2.95 -18.92
C LEU A 119 -11.60 -3.49 -19.29
N PHE A 120 -11.70 -4.77 -19.62
CA PHE A 120 -12.92 -5.38 -20.18
C PHE A 120 -13.55 -6.44 -19.26
N GLY A 121 -12.86 -6.88 -18.22
CA GLY A 121 -13.36 -7.89 -17.29
C GLY A 121 -14.09 -7.33 -16.07
N MET A 122 -14.14 -6.02 -15.90
CA MET A 122 -14.90 -5.36 -14.83
C MET A 122 -16.33 -5.09 -15.26
N GLU A 123 -17.26 -5.28 -14.33
CA GLU A 123 -18.67 -4.99 -14.57
C GLU A 123 -18.93 -3.48 -14.62
N GLU A 124 -19.55 -2.99 -15.69
CA GLU A 124 -19.90 -1.58 -15.86
C GLU A 124 -20.76 -1.03 -14.72
N ASP A 125 -21.73 -1.82 -14.25
CA ASP A 125 -22.61 -1.41 -13.16
C ASP A 125 -21.84 -1.27 -11.83
N GLN A 126 -20.81 -2.09 -11.59
CA GLN A 126 -19.94 -1.94 -10.44
C GLN A 126 -19.15 -0.63 -10.51
N LEU A 127 -18.55 -0.34 -11.66
CA LEU A 127 -17.78 0.90 -11.87
C LEU A 127 -18.66 2.14 -11.71
N LYS A 128 -19.90 2.10 -12.22
CA LYS A 128 -20.87 3.20 -12.06
C LYS A 128 -21.27 3.39 -10.59
N ARG A 129 -21.54 2.31 -9.84
CA ARG A 129 -21.81 2.42 -8.39
C ARG A 129 -20.63 3.04 -7.65
N LEU A 130 -19.41 2.61 -7.93
CA LEU A 130 -18.20 3.19 -7.31
C LEU A 130 -17.99 4.67 -7.71
N ALA A 131 -18.30 5.04 -8.94
CA ALA A 131 -18.26 6.43 -9.38
C ALA A 131 -19.29 7.30 -8.64
N VAL A 132 -20.51 6.78 -8.42
CA VAL A 132 -21.53 7.43 -7.58
C VAL A 132 -21.03 7.57 -6.14
N ASP A 133 -20.48 6.52 -5.56
CA ASP A 133 -19.90 6.55 -4.20
C ASP A 133 -18.81 7.62 -4.09
N LEU A 134 -17.87 7.69 -5.04
CA LEU A 134 -16.84 8.73 -5.07
C LEU A 134 -17.43 10.15 -5.14
N HIS A 135 -18.60 10.30 -5.75
CA HIS A 135 -19.29 11.59 -5.83
C HIS A 135 -20.03 11.96 -4.56
N GLU A 136 -20.79 11.02 -4.00
CA GLU A 136 -21.73 11.26 -2.91
C GLU A 136 -21.10 11.29 -1.52
N TYR A 137 -20.07 10.45 -1.27
CA TYR A 137 -19.43 10.39 0.03
C TYR A 137 -18.68 11.69 0.36
N LYS A 138 -18.86 12.16 1.59
CA LYS A 138 -18.29 13.42 2.08
C LYS A 138 -16.79 13.29 2.35
N HIS A 139 -16.37 12.15 2.90
CA HIS A 139 -14.99 11.86 3.25
C HIS A 139 -14.48 10.69 2.42
N LEU A 140 -13.39 10.93 1.69
CA LEU A 140 -12.76 9.93 0.85
C LEU A 140 -11.38 9.60 1.40
N ALA A 141 -11.03 8.32 1.44
CA ALA A 141 -9.68 7.88 1.76
C ALA A 141 -9.27 6.70 0.86
N ALA A 142 -7.96 6.53 0.70
CA ALA A 142 -7.40 5.36 0.03
C ALA A 142 -6.13 4.91 0.73
N PHE A 143 -5.98 3.60 0.93
CA PHE A 143 -4.83 3.03 1.61
C PHE A 143 -4.28 1.79 0.91
N GLY A 144 -3.03 1.54 1.15
CA GLY A 144 -2.28 0.38 0.72
C GLY A 144 -0.95 0.32 1.45
N ILE A 145 -0.17 -0.73 1.23
CA ILE A 145 1.17 -0.85 1.78
C ILE A 145 2.13 -1.19 0.65
N SER A 146 3.32 -0.58 0.66
CA SER A 146 4.38 -0.81 -0.31
C SER A 146 3.91 -0.47 -1.74
N TYR A 147 3.95 -1.40 -2.68
CA TYR A 147 3.54 -1.15 -4.08
C TYR A 147 2.05 -0.74 -4.23
N SER A 148 1.20 -1.16 -3.32
CA SER A 148 -0.23 -0.78 -3.35
C SER A 148 -0.48 0.66 -2.92
N GLU A 149 0.45 1.27 -2.20
CA GLU A 149 0.39 2.65 -1.73
C GLU A 149 0.45 3.65 -2.90
N SER A 150 1.23 3.34 -3.95
CA SER A 150 1.29 4.17 -5.15
C SER A 150 -0.08 4.33 -5.83
N ALA A 151 -0.95 3.32 -5.71
CA ALA A 151 -2.32 3.39 -6.23
C ALA A 151 -3.18 4.37 -5.42
N ALA A 152 -3.08 4.34 -4.09
CA ALA A 152 -3.79 5.28 -3.21
C ALA A 152 -3.37 6.74 -3.49
N ILE A 153 -2.07 6.99 -3.64
CA ILE A 153 -1.52 8.31 -3.98
C ILE A 153 -2.00 8.76 -5.37
N ASN A 154 -1.99 7.85 -6.36
CA ASN A 154 -2.49 8.19 -7.70
C ASN A 154 -3.98 8.56 -7.68
N LEU A 155 -4.81 7.77 -6.98
CA LEU A 155 -6.23 8.09 -6.84
C LEU A 155 -6.43 9.46 -6.16
N GLN A 156 -5.66 9.77 -5.10
CA GLN A 156 -5.68 11.08 -4.45
C GLN A 156 -5.41 12.22 -5.45
N HIS A 157 -4.33 12.10 -6.24
CA HIS A 157 -3.99 13.13 -7.24
C HIS A 157 -5.10 13.31 -8.28
N LYS A 158 -5.68 12.22 -8.74
CA LYS A 158 -6.73 12.27 -9.76
C LYS A 158 -8.04 12.84 -9.24
N MET A 159 -8.44 12.52 -8.00
CA MET A 159 -9.64 13.09 -7.38
C MET A 159 -9.55 14.61 -7.19
N HIS A 160 -8.32 15.16 -7.08
CA HIS A 160 -8.12 16.60 -7.04
C HIS A 160 -8.64 17.32 -8.31
N TYR A 161 -8.54 16.70 -9.50
CA TYR A 161 -9.08 17.28 -10.75
C TYR A 161 -10.60 17.43 -10.72
N TYR A 162 -11.27 16.65 -9.87
CA TYR A 162 -12.72 16.70 -9.65
C TYR A 162 -13.10 17.47 -8.37
N HIS A 163 -12.18 18.32 -7.87
CA HIS A 163 -12.37 19.10 -6.65
C HIS A 163 -12.75 18.28 -5.41
N LYS A 164 -12.39 16.99 -5.39
CA LYS A 164 -12.60 16.08 -4.27
C LYS A 164 -11.31 15.91 -3.49
N PHE A 165 -11.40 16.07 -2.17
CA PHE A 165 -10.29 15.76 -1.27
C PHE A 165 -10.34 14.28 -0.88
N LEU A 166 -9.25 13.55 -1.16
CA LEU A 166 -9.08 12.16 -0.76
C LEU A 166 -7.86 12.06 0.16
N TYR A 167 -8.04 11.49 1.34
CA TYR A 167 -6.96 11.31 2.30
C TYR A 167 -6.17 10.04 2.03
N THR A 168 -4.84 10.12 2.10
CA THR A 168 -3.93 8.98 2.15
C THR A 168 -2.70 9.29 2.99
N THR A 169 -2.03 8.28 3.49
CA THR A 169 -0.79 8.38 4.26
C THR A 169 0.03 7.10 4.13
N MET A 170 1.35 7.21 4.16
CA MET A 170 2.28 6.07 4.16
C MET A 170 2.40 5.41 5.56
N ASN A 171 1.97 6.09 6.58
CA ASN A 171 2.09 5.65 7.96
C ASN A 171 0.97 4.66 8.32
N ASP A 172 1.31 3.40 8.50
CA ASP A 172 0.36 2.32 8.79
C ASP A 172 -0.47 2.56 10.07
N ARG A 173 0.10 3.22 11.09
CA ARG A 173 -0.65 3.59 12.30
C ARG A 173 -1.66 4.69 12.04
N GLN A 174 -1.31 5.67 11.21
CA GLN A 174 -2.26 6.72 10.83
C GLN A 174 -3.39 6.14 9.96
N GLN A 175 -3.07 5.21 9.05
CA GLN A 175 -4.08 4.47 8.30
C GLN A 175 -5.05 3.75 9.24
N GLU A 176 -4.52 3.00 10.24
CA GLU A 176 -5.33 2.29 11.24
C GLU A 176 -6.24 3.22 12.05
N ASN A 177 -5.66 4.31 12.58
CA ASN A 177 -6.42 5.28 13.36
C ASN A 177 -7.55 5.90 12.54
N TYR A 178 -7.29 6.22 11.26
CA TYR A 178 -8.30 6.74 10.36
C TYR A 178 -9.42 5.72 10.13
N ILE A 179 -9.08 4.47 9.81
CA ILE A 179 -10.05 3.40 9.58
C ILE A 179 -10.93 3.20 10.82
N GLU A 180 -10.33 3.10 12.03
CA GLU A 180 -11.07 2.86 13.27
C GLU A 180 -12.02 4.01 13.64
N SER A 181 -11.70 5.25 13.27
CA SER A 181 -12.48 6.45 13.59
C SER A 181 -13.42 6.91 12.49
N ALA A 182 -13.38 6.26 11.32
CA ALA A 182 -14.20 6.64 10.18
C ALA A 182 -15.69 6.35 10.41
N ASP A 183 -16.52 7.29 9.99
CA ASP A 183 -17.97 7.27 10.14
C ASP A 183 -18.69 6.78 8.85
N GLU A 184 -20.02 6.81 8.88
CA GLU A 184 -20.89 6.37 7.78
C GLU A 184 -20.84 7.30 6.54
N GLU A 185 -20.31 8.53 6.69
CA GLU A 185 -20.11 9.48 5.58
C GLU A 185 -18.75 9.27 4.88
N THR A 186 -18.00 8.22 5.27
CA THR A 186 -16.64 7.95 4.79
C THR A 186 -16.60 6.75 3.83
N LEU A 187 -15.96 6.93 2.69
CA LEU A 187 -15.62 5.87 1.73
C LEU A 187 -14.12 5.62 1.75
N ILE A 188 -13.71 4.37 1.92
CA ILE A 188 -12.29 3.98 1.98
C ILE A 188 -11.97 2.96 0.90
N PHE A 189 -11.08 3.32 -0.04
CA PHE A 189 -10.50 2.37 -0.97
C PHE A 189 -9.27 1.68 -0.35
N ILE A 190 -9.25 0.36 -0.40
CA ILE A 190 -8.10 -0.46 0.04
C ILE A 190 -7.51 -1.18 -1.16
N PHE A 191 -6.26 -0.87 -1.49
CA PHE A 191 -5.49 -1.57 -2.51
C PHE A 191 -4.68 -2.69 -1.86
N SER A 192 -5.11 -3.93 -2.04
CA SER A 192 -4.45 -5.10 -1.45
C SER A 192 -4.58 -6.35 -2.31
N ASN A 193 -3.54 -6.64 -3.09
CA ASN A 193 -3.55 -7.75 -4.05
C ASN A 193 -3.97 -9.11 -3.43
N SER A 194 -3.61 -9.36 -2.18
CA SER A 194 -3.95 -10.61 -1.48
C SER A 194 -5.11 -10.49 -0.50
N GLY A 195 -5.67 -9.28 -0.32
CA GLY A 195 -6.67 -9.02 0.72
C GLY A 195 -6.13 -8.99 2.16
N LYS A 196 -4.86 -9.31 2.36
CA LYS A 196 -4.27 -9.41 3.71
C LYS A 196 -4.23 -8.08 4.48
N TYR A 197 -4.35 -6.96 3.80
CA TYR A 197 -4.49 -5.66 4.45
C TYR A 197 -5.75 -5.61 5.36
N ILE A 198 -6.81 -6.30 4.96
CA ILE A 198 -8.06 -6.40 5.74
C ILE A 198 -7.90 -7.32 6.95
N THR A 199 -7.17 -8.43 6.79
CA THR A 199 -7.20 -9.54 7.76
C THR A 199 -6.11 -9.50 8.81
N GLU A 200 -4.96 -8.89 8.52
CA GLU A 200 -3.77 -8.94 9.37
C GLU A 200 -2.96 -7.64 9.34
N TYR A 201 -2.32 -7.30 10.47
CA TYR A 201 -1.39 -6.18 10.53
C TYR A 201 -0.08 -6.53 9.84
N GLN A 202 0.11 -6.07 8.61
CA GLN A 202 1.25 -6.47 7.77
C GLN A 202 2.59 -5.92 8.24
N ASN A 203 2.60 -4.80 8.97
CA ASN A 203 3.79 -4.16 9.53
C ASN A 203 3.96 -4.42 11.03
N ARG A 204 3.35 -5.48 11.57
CA ARG A 204 3.55 -5.94 12.95
C ARG A 204 4.12 -7.36 12.98
N GLU A 205 4.97 -7.64 13.97
CA GLU A 205 5.54 -8.97 14.16
C GLU A 205 4.44 -10.03 14.32
N GLY A 206 4.66 -11.20 13.71
CA GLY A 206 3.71 -12.31 13.74
C GLY A 206 2.41 -12.05 13.00
N ARG A 207 2.23 -10.84 12.42
CA ARG A 207 1.02 -10.43 11.70
C ARG A 207 -0.26 -10.80 12.42
N PRO A 208 -0.48 -10.23 13.59
CA PRO A 208 -1.70 -10.52 14.33
C PRO A 208 -2.94 -10.14 13.51
N PRO A 209 -4.09 -10.77 13.79
CA PRO A 209 -5.37 -10.42 13.18
C PRO A 209 -5.67 -8.93 13.33
N LYS A 210 -6.24 -8.33 12.29
CA LYS A 210 -6.59 -6.92 12.24
C LYS A 210 -8.07 -6.74 12.58
N TYR A 211 -8.36 -5.84 13.50
CA TYR A 211 -9.71 -5.59 14.01
C TYR A 211 -10.23 -4.19 13.72
N SER A 212 -9.46 -3.33 13.05
CA SER A 212 -9.88 -1.97 12.69
C SER A 212 -11.10 -1.97 11.78
N PHE A 213 -11.19 -2.95 10.88
CA PHE A 213 -12.32 -3.11 9.97
C PHE A 213 -13.58 -3.66 10.62
N ASP A 214 -13.49 -4.28 11.80
CA ASP A 214 -14.65 -4.70 12.58
C ASP A 214 -15.28 -3.54 13.37
N LYS A 215 -14.55 -2.42 13.51
CA LYS A 215 -14.96 -1.24 14.29
C LYS A 215 -15.41 -0.08 13.41
N THR A 216 -14.89 0.02 12.19
CA THR A 216 -15.20 1.12 11.27
C THR A 216 -16.68 1.12 10.88
N LYS A 217 -17.21 2.30 10.62
CA LYS A 217 -18.52 2.50 10.00
C LYS A 217 -18.43 2.98 8.56
N ALA A 218 -17.21 3.18 8.07
CA ALA A 218 -16.97 3.57 6.69
C ALA A 218 -17.35 2.46 5.71
N LYS A 219 -17.78 2.83 4.51
CA LYS A 219 -17.91 1.89 3.39
C LYS A 219 -16.53 1.50 2.91
N ILE A 220 -16.23 0.21 2.89
CA ILE A 220 -14.94 -0.36 2.49
C ILE A 220 -15.01 -0.94 1.08
N VAL A 221 -14.23 -0.38 0.17
CA VAL A 221 -14.01 -0.89 -1.18
C VAL A 221 -12.63 -1.54 -1.24
N LEU A 222 -12.57 -2.84 -1.49
CA LEU A 222 -11.33 -3.58 -1.62
C LEU A 222 -11.02 -3.88 -3.09
N VAL A 223 -9.86 -3.44 -3.57
CA VAL A 223 -9.32 -3.76 -4.90
C VAL A 223 -8.28 -4.88 -4.76
N THR A 224 -8.59 -6.08 -5.25
CA THR A 224 -7.83 -7.30 -4.96
C THR A 224 -7.85 -8.31 -6.11
N SER A 225 -6.89 -9.24 -6.12
CA SER A 225 -6.95 -10.46 -6.96
C SER A 225 -7.32 -11.71 -6.17
N ASN A 226 -7.67 -11.58 -4.89
CA ASN A 226 -8.02 -12.71 -4.04
C ASN A 226 -9.54 -12.92 -4.00
N GLU A 227 -10.01 -13.95 -4.69
CA GLU A 227 -11.45 -14.30 -4.76
C GLU A 227 -12.06 -14.62 -3.38
N GLN A 228 -11.28 -15.04 -2.40
CA GLN A 228 -11.78 -15.31 -1.05
C GLN A 228 -12.34 -14.06 -0.35
N MET A 229 -11.91 -12.87 -0.79
CA MET A 229 -12.36 -11.60 -0.24
C MET A 229 -13.79 -11.22 -0.68
N LEU A 230 -14.36 -11.86 -1.70
CA LEU A 230 -15.73 -11.65 -2.15
C LEU A 230 -16.79 -11.96 -1.07
N VAL A 231 -16.44 -12.79 -0.10
CA VAL A 231 -17.34 -13.21 0.99
C VAL A 231 -16.90 -12.67 2.36
N ASP A 232 -15.88 -11.82 2.42
CA ASP A 232 -15.41 -11.23 3.67
C ASP A 232 -16.35 -10.09 4.10
N LYS A 233 -16.98 -10.24 5.26
CA LYS A 233 -18.00 -9.30 5.78
C LYS A 233 -17.48 -7.92 6.14
N ARG A 234 -16.15 -7.74 6.17
CA ARG A 234 -15.48 -6.44 6.44
C ARG A 234 -15.30 -5.60 5.17
N VAL A 235 -15.72 -6.14 4.02
CA VAL A 235 -15.63 -5.51 2.71
C VAL A 235 -17.04 -5.32 2.18
N ASP A 236 -17.45 -4.07 1.94
CA ASP A 236 -18.76 -3.74 1.42
C ASP A 236 -18.85 -3.91 -0.11
N GLU A 237 -17.77 -3.58 -0.80
CA GLU A 237 -17.63 -3.74 -2.25
C GLU A 237 -16.25 -4.33 -2.58
N CYS A 238 -16.22 -5.47 -3.25
CA CYS A 238 -14.98 -6.12 -3.66
C CYS A 238 -14.79 -5.99 -5.17
N VAL A 239 -13.76 -5.24 -5.57
CA VAL A 239 -13.32 -5.15 -6.98
C VAL A 239 -12.29 -6.23 -7.23
N LEU A 240 -12.71 -7.29 -7.89
CA LEU A 240 -11.84 -8.40 -8.22
C LEU A 240 -11.25 -8.21 -9.61
N PHE A 241 -9.93 -8.28 -9.71
CA PHE A 241 -9.23 -8.33 -10.99
C PHE A 241 -8.36 -9.60 -11.10
N ARG A 242 -8.24 -10.11 -12.31
CA ARG A 242 -7.43 -11.31 -12.60
C ARG A 242 -6.24 -10.93 -13.45
N TYR A 243 -5.12 -11.61 -13.22
CA TYR A 243 -3.90 -11.42 -13.98
C TYR A 243 -3.00 -12.67 -13.87
N ALA A 244 -1.98 -12.76 -14.71
CA ALA A 244 -1.08 -13.92 -14.79
C ALA A 244 -0.43 -14.25 -13.44
N ASP A 245 -0.39 -15.52 -13.10
CA ASP A 245 0.15 -15.99 -11.81
C ASP A 245 1.68 -16.01 -11.73
N CYS A 246 2.37 -15.79 -12.85
CA CYS A 246 3.83 -15.90 -12.93
C CYS A 246 4.57 -14.60 -12.62
N VAL A 247 3.92 -13.42 -12.73
CA VAL A 247 4.57 -12.11 -12.58
C VAL A 247 3.74 -11.12 -11.76
N GLN A 248 4.40 -10.19 -11.07
CA GLN A 248 3.76 -9.23 -10.17
C GLN A 248 3.32 -7.95 -10.90
N ASN A 249 2.31 -8.04 -11.76
CA ASN A 249 1.78 -6.91 -12.53
C ASN A 249 0.76 -6.05 -11.77
N HIS A 250 0.29 -6.48 -10.59
CA HIS A 250 -0.76 -5.76 -9.85
C HIS A 250 -0.52 -4.26 -9.63
N PRO A 251 0.71 -3.73 -9.43
CA PRO A 251 0.89 -2.28 -9.28
C PRO A 251 0.50 -1.50 -10.54
N ILE A 252 0.76 -2.06 -11.73
CA ILE A 252 0.38 -1.46 -13.02
C ILE A 252 -1.15 -1.56 -13.19
N LEU A 253 -1.71 -2.71 -12.84
CA LEU A 253 -3.15 -2.97 -13.00
C LEU A 253 -4.02 -2.12 -12.09
N TYR A 254 -3.55 -1.72 -10.92
CA TYR A 254 -4.22 -0.74 -10.09
C TYR A 254 -4.36 0.62 -10.80
N GLN A 255 -3.33 1.04 -11.55
CA GLN A 255 -3.41 2.27 -12.33
C GLN A 255 -4.45 2.15 -13.44
N VAL A 256 -4.49 1.02 -14.14
CA VAL A 256 -5.51 0.73 -15.17
C VAL A 256 -6.92 0.73 -14.58
N PHE A 257 -7.12 0.14 -13.41
CA PHE A 257 -8.39 0.18 -12.69
C PHE A 257 -8.82 1.62 -12.36
N ILE A 258 -7.90 2.42 -11.82
CA ILE A 258 -8.19 3.82 -11.46
C ILE A 258 -8.63 4.61 -12.70
N GLU A 259 -7.94 4.48 -13.84
CA GLU A 259 -8.35 5.13 -15.09
C GLU A 259 -9.74 4.68 -15.53
N ARG A 260 -10.03 3.39 -15.44
CA ARG A 260 -11.33 2.85 -15.83
C ARG A 260 -12.47 3.33 -14.92
N LEU A 261 -12.21 3.43 -13.62
CA LEU A 261 -13.16 3.98 -12.64
C LEU A 261 -13.42 5.45 -12.90
N LEU A 262 -12.38 6.24 -13.14
CA LEU A 262 -12.52 7.67 -13.40
C LEU A 262 -13.16 7.98 -14.74
N TYR A 263 -12.96 7.11 -15.74
CA TYR A 263 -13.73 7.21 -16.99
C TYR A 263 -15.23 7.10 -16.71
N SER A 264 -15.66 6.15 -15.88
CA SER A 264 -17.07 6.04 -15.47
C SER A 264 -17.56 7.23 -14.64
N TYR A 265 -16.66 7.82 -13.83
CA TYR A 265 -16.96 9.06 -13.09
C TYR A 265 -17.19 10.24 -14.03
N GLU A 266 -16.34 10.41 -15.06
CA GLU A 266 -16.50 11.47 -16.05
C GLU A 266 -17.76 11.31 -16.89
N GLU A 267 -18.14 10.09 -17.25
CA GLU A 267 -19.40 9.84 -17.99
C GLU A 267 -20.62 10.31 -17.18
N LEU A 268 -20.58 10.17 -15.84
CA LEU A 268 -21.70 10.55 -14.98
C LEU A 268 -21.70 12.04 -14.60
N TYR A 269 -20.53 12.62 -14.33
CA TYR A 269 -20.40 13.93 -13.68
C TYR A 269 -19.58 14.96 -14.46
N GLY A 270 -18.78 14.54 -15.46
CA GLY A 270 -17.87 15.45 -16.18
C GLY A 270 -18.57 16.55 -16.99
N ALA A 271 -19.79 16.31 -17.46
CA ALA A 271 -20.55 17.31 -18.20
C ALA A 271 -21.11 18.46 -17.34
N SER A 272 -21.26 18.24 -16.03
CA SER A 272 -21.82 19.22 -15.09
C SER A 272 -20.80 20.26 -14.62
N GLU A 273 -19.51 19.96 -14.63
CA GLU A 273 -18.45 20.89 -14.19
C GLU A 273 -17.97 21.82 -15.31
N GLY A 274 -18.18 21.49 -16.58
CA GLY A 274 -17.83 22.31 -17.74
C GLY A 274 -18.75 23.52 -17.99
N MET A 275 -19.88 23.64 -17.28
CA MET A 275 -20.83 24.76 -17.47
C MET A 275 -20.63 25.93 -16.50
N ASN A 276 -19.77 25.84 -15.49
CA ASN A 276 -19.54 26.92 -14.53
C ASN A 276 -18.28 27.75 -14.77
N THR A 277 -17.62 27.62 -15.91
CA THR A 277 -16.51 28.48 -16.32
C THR A 277 -16.88 29.26 -17.57
N LYS A 278 -17.76 30.23 -17.43
CA LYS A 278 -17.92 31.37 -18.36
C LYS A 278 -18.10 32.65 -17.56
#